data_e210f503baf3c060887d712e2aecf583
#
_entry.id   e210f503baf3c060887d712e2aecf583
#
_cell.length_a   1.000
_cell.length_b   1.000
_cell.length_c   1.000
_cell.angle_alpha   90.00
_cell.angle_beta   90.00
_cell.angle_gamma   90.00
#
_symmetry.space_group_name_H-M   'P 1'
#
loop_
_entity.id
_entity.type
_entity.pdbx_description
1 polymer ?
#
loop_
_entity_poly.entity_id
_entity_poly.type
_entity_poly.pdbx_seq_one_letter_code
_entity_poly.pdbx_strand_id
1 'polypeptide(L)'
;MAYLEDLQLRPANPSDAEAIAALHADSWRRHYRGAYSDAFLDGDVISDRLAVWTDRLREPDPRRYTTVTEDGAGLIGFAHTAFDEDPIWGALLDNLHVAHGHKRRGIGSQLLALTAAAAIERRTGLYLWVQEQNVAAQAFYETRGGECVDRALISPPGGVASRLNGSPVKLRYAWSVEQLARLYAEHRGD
;
A
#
# COMPACT_ATOMS: atom_id res chain seq x y z
N MET A 1 -3.87 -8.57 23.01
CA MET A 1 -2.52 -7.98 23.09
C MET A 1 -1.37 -8.94 22.80
N ALA A 2 -1.48 -10.23 23.00
CA ALA A 2 -0.38 -11.21 22.79
C ALA A 2 0.06 -11.47 21.33
N TYR A 3 -0.64 -10.97 20.31
CA TYR A 3 -0.35 -11.27 18.90
C TYR A 3 0.57 -10.27 18.20
N LEU A 4 0.83 -9.10 18.79
CA LEU A 4 1.74 -8.11 18.20
C LEU A 4 3.20 -8.35 18.62
N GLU A 5 3.43 -9.16 19.65
CA GLU A 5 4.78 -9.44 20.19
C GLU A 5 5.59 -10.37 19.28
N ASP A 6 4.92 -11.14 18.39
CA ASP A 6 5.57 -12.06 17.46
C ASP A 6 5.73 -11.48 16.04
N LEU A 7 5.28 -10.24 15.79
CA LEU A 7 5.37 -9.60 14.48
C LEU A 7 6.74 -8.96 14.29
N GLN A 8 7.42 -9.35 13.23
CA GLN A 8 8.67 -8.73 12.81
C GLN A 8 8.41 -7.73 11.68
N LEU A 9 8.75 -6.47 11.93
CA LEU A 9 8.76 -5.43 10.90
C LEU A 9 10.20 -5.16 10.50
N ARG A 10 10.45 -5.16 9.19
CA ARG A 10 11.79 -4.89 8.65
C ARG A 10 11.71 -4.25 7.26
N PRO A 11 12.76 -3.58 6.80
CA PRO A 11 12.90 -3.24 5.39
C PRO A 11 12.85 -4.50 4.51
N ALA A 12 12.21 -4.37 3.35
CA ALA A 12 12.24 -5.42 2.34
C ALA A 12 13.62 -5.54 1.68
N ASN A 13 13.94 -6.72 1.21
CA ASN A 13 15.13 -7.03 0.45
C ASN A 13 14.77 -7.79 -0.84
N PRO A 14 15.69 -8.01 -1.79
CA PRO A 14 15.39 -8.67 -3.06
C PRO A 14 14.74 -10.05 -2.95
N SER A 15 15.01 -10.81 -1.88
CA SER A 15 14.41 -12.14 -1.69
C SER A 15 12.92 -12.09 -1.31
N ASP A 16 12.39 -10.92 -0.94
CA ASP A 16 10.97 -10.75 -0.60
C ASP A 16 10.07 -10.58 -1.82
N ALA A 17 10.64 -10.38 -3.01
CA ALA A 17 9.89 -10.03 -4.22
C ALA A 17 8.77 -11.03 -4.53
N GLU A 18 9.03 -12.33 -4.39
CA GLU A 18 8.06 -13.39 -4.65
C GLU A 18 6.91 -13.37 -3.64
N ALA A 19 7.21 -13.28 -2.35
CA ALA A 19 6.20 -13.25 -1.29
C ALA A 19 5.34 -11.98 -1.36
N ILE A 20 5.94 -10.81 -1.62
CA ILE A 20 5.23 -9.56 -1.83
C ILE A 20 4.33 -9.65 -3.08
N ALA A 21 4.84 -10.19 -4.19
CA ALA A 21 4.06 -10.35 -5.42
C ALA A 21 2.84 -11.24 -5.21
N ALA A 22 3.00 -12.35 -4.51
CA ALA A 22 1.91 -13.28 -4.19
C ALA A 22 0.84 -12.60 -3.33
N LEU A 23 1.23 -11.90 -2.26
CA LEU A 23 0.29 -11.17 -1.40
C LEU A 23 -0.41 -10.04 -2.17
N HIS A 24 0.32 -9.32 -3.02
CA HIS A 24 -0.23 -8.24 -3.84
C HIS A 24 -1.26 -8.78 -4.85
N ALA A 25 -0.94 -9.87 -5.54
CA ALA A 25 -1.85 -10.51 -6.48
C ALA A 25 -3.12 -11.06 -5.80
N ASP A 26 -3.00 -11.69 -4.62
CA ASP A 26 -4.16 -12.15 -3.83
C ASP A 26 -5.04 -10.96 -3.43
N SER A 27 -4.45 -9.85 -2.98
CA SER A 27 -5.18 -8.63 -2.64
C SER A 27 -5.93 -8.06 -3.85
N TRP A 28 -5.32 -8.03 -5.03
CA TRP A 28 -5.98 -7.56 -6.25
C TRP A 28 -7.13 -8.46 -6.67
N ARG A 29 -6.97 -9.77 -6.63
CA ARG A 29 -8.05 -10.73 -6.91
C ARG A 29 -9.26 -10.52 -6.02
N ARG A 30 -9.05 -10.15 -4.76
CA ARG A 30 -10.13 -9.95 -3.77
C ARG A 30 -10.84 -8.60 -3.90
N HIS A 31 -10.10 -7.55 -4.24
CA HIS A 31 -10.61 -6.18 -4.10
C HIS A 31 -10.81 -5.46 -5.44
N TYR A 32 -10.24 -5.96 -6.53
CA TYR A 32 -10.21 -5.25 -7.80
C TYR A 32 -11.05 -5.90 -8.90
N ARG A 33 -11.79 -6.97 -8.58
CA ARG A 33 -12.80 -7.48 -9.51
C ARG A 33 -13.84 -6.43 -9.80
N GLY A 34 -14.26 -6.36 -11.06
CA GLY A 34 -15.14 -5.30 -11.56
C GLY A 34 -14.39 -4.07 -12.08
N ALA A 35 -13.21 -3.73 -11.53
CA ALA A 35 -12.35 -2.67 -12.04
C ALA A 35 -11.26 -3.20 -12.97
N TYR A 36 -10.64 -4.32 -12.62
CA TYR A 36 -9.69 -5.03 -13.48
C TYR A 36 -10.37 -6.24 -14.13
N SER A 37 -9.94 -6.59 -15.35
CA SER A 37 -10.50 -7.72 -16.07
C SER A 37 -10.23 -9.05 -15.34
N ASP A 38 -11.21 -9.94 -15.34
CA ASP A 38 -11.07 -11.27 -14.73
C ASP A 38 -9.97 -12.08 -15.42
N ALA A 39 -9.83 -11.94 -16.74
CA ALA A 39 -8.76 -12.60 -17.49
C ALA A 39 -7.36 -12.21 -16.97
N PHE A 40 -7.14 -10.96 -16.60
CA PHE A 40 -5.88 -10.52 -16.00
C PHE A 40 -5.73 -11.01 -14.56
N LEU A 41 -6.78 -10.85 -13.74
CA LEU A 41 -6.75 -11.24 -12.33
C LEU A 41 -6.57 -12.74 -12.12
N ASP A 42 -7.21 -13.56 -12.95
CA ASP A 42 -7.14 -15.03 -12.85
C ASP A 42 -5.95 -15.63 -13.64
N GLY A 43 -5.36 -14.85 -14.56
CA GLY A 43 -4.20 -15.22 -15.38
C GLY A 43 -2.90 -14.58 -14.89
N ASP A 44 -2.49 -13.54 -15.56
CA ASP A 44 -1.12 -12.99 -15.52
C ASP A 44 -0.77 -12.14 -14.28
N VAL A 45 -1.70 -11.89 -13.37
CA VAL A 45 -1.49 -10.95 -12.26
C VAL A 45 -0.29 -11.32 -11.38
N ILE A 46 -0.03 -12.61 -11.14
CA ILE A 46 1.12 -13.04 -10.32
C ILE A 46 2.43 -12.74 -11.04
N SER A 47 2.56 -13.13 -12.30
CA SER A 47 3.78 -12.91 -13.09
C SER A 47 4.04 -11.41 -13.30
N ASP A 48 2.99 -10.63 -13.52
CA ASP A 48 3.06 -9.17 -13.62
C ASP A 48 3.56 -8.53 -12.32
N ARG A 49 3.00 -8.94 -11.16
CA ARG A 49 3.46 -8.41 -9.86
C ARG A 49 4.85 -8.86 -9.52
N LEU A 50 5.22 -10.11 -9.84
CA LEU A 50 6.57 -10.61 -9.64
C LEU A 50 7.61 -9.79 -10.43
N ALA A 51 7.34 -9.52 -11.69
CA ALA A 51 8.23 -8.68 -12.51
C ALA A 51 8.41 -7.27 -11.89
N VAL A 52 7.32 -6.64 -11.45
CA VAL A 52 7.36 -5.32 -10.80
C VAL A 52 8.17 -5.35 -9.51
N TRP A 53 7.95 -6.33 -8.63
CA TRP A 53 8.63 -6.38 -7.34
C TRP A 53 10.08 -6.80 -7.45
N THR A 54 10.42 -7.69 -8.38
CA THR A 54 11.82 -8.04 -8.70
C THR A 54 12.58 -6.80 -9.16
N ASP A 55 11.98 -5.96 -10.01
CA ASP A 55 12.62 -4.72 -10.46
C ASP A 55 12.74 -3.68 -9.34
N ARG A 56 11.69 -3.48 -8.56
CA ARG A 56 11.65 -2.49 -7.46
C ARG A 56 12.66 -2.78 -6.35
N LEU A 57 12.92 -4.05 -6.06
CA LEU A 57 13.81 -4.48 -4.97
C LEU A 57 15.23 -4.86 -5.44
N ARG A 58 15.50 -4.76 -6.74
CA ARG A 58 16.82 -5.13 -7.32
C ARG A 58 17.95 -4.35 -6.72
N GLU A 59 17.78 -3.03 -6.61
CA GLU A 59 18.78 -2.11 -6.08
C GLU A 59 18.15 -1.14 -5.08
N PRO A 60 18.89 -0.78 -4.00
CA PRO A 60 18.42 0.25 -3.08
C PRO A 60 18.21 1.60 -3.79
N ASP A 61 17.04 2.20 -3.63
CA ASP A 61 16.75 3.57 -4.07
C ASP A 61 16.38 4.41 -2.83
N PRO A 62 17.14 5.46 -2.47
CA PRO A 62 16.85 6.29 -1.30
C PRO A 62 15.50 7.04 -1.39
N ARG A 63 14.91 7.12 -2.58
CA ARG A 63 13.57 7.69 -2.80
C ARG A 63 12.45 6.67 -2.62
N ARG A 64 12.78 5.41 -2.34
CA ARG A 64 11.80 4.33 -2.17
C ARG A 64 12.02 3.60 -0.86
N TYR A 65 10.92 3.28 -0.20
CA TYR A 65 10.96 2.56 1.05
C TYR A 65 9.89 1.48 1.07
N THR A 66 10.33 0.23 1.21
CA THR A 66 9.41 -0.91 1.33
C THR A 66 9.62 -1.56 2.69
N THR A 67 8.54 -1.65 3.46
CA THR A 67 8.51 -2.36 4.75
C THR A 67 7.67 -3.61 4.60
N VAL A 68 8.15 -4.71 5.16
CA VAL A 68 7.41 -5.96 5.27
C VAL A 68 7.10 -6.28 6.73
N THR A 69 6.00 -6.97 6.94
CA THR A 69 5.60 -7.54 8.22
C THR A 69 5.51 -9.05 8.07
N GLU A 70 6.16 -9.76 9.00
CA GLU A 70 6.20 -11.22 9.02
C GLU A 70 5.70 -11.74 10.35
N ASP A 71 5.17 -12.97 10.34
CA ASP A 71 4.97 -13.81 11.51
C ASP A 71 5.73 -15.13 11.34
N GLY A 72 5.57 -16.08 12.26
CA GLY A 72 6.25 -17.37 12.19
C GLY A 72 5.91 -18.22 10.93
N ALA A 73 4.90 -17.84 10.16
CA ALA A 73 4.48 -18.52 8.92
C ALA A 73 4.96 -17.81 7.63
N GLY A 74 5.45 -16.56 7.74
CA GLY A 74 5.98 -15.80 6.61
C GLY A 74 5.42 -14.37 6.49
N LEU A 75 5.49 -13.81 5.29
CA LEU A 75 5.10 -12.44 5.00
C LEU A 75 3.57 -12.28 5.02
N ILE A 76 3.08 -11.42 5.91
CA ILE A 76 1.65 -11.17 6.15
C ILE A 76 1.19 -9.75 5.82
N GLY A 77 2.13 -8.84 5.52
CA GLY A 77 1.82 -7.47 5.12
C GLY A 77 3.01 -6.73 4.55
N PHE A 78 2.74 -5.70 3.78
CA PHE A 78 3.77 -4.79 3.30
C PHE A 78 3.22 -3.40 2.99
N ALA A 79 4.10 -2.40 3.02
CA ALA A 79 3.87 -1.05 2.52
C ALA A 79 5.03 -0.63 1.62
N HIS A 80 4.73 0.10 0.54
CA HIS A 80 5.72 0.69 -0.36
C HIS A 80 5.45 2.16 -0.55
N THR A 81 6.44 2.99 -0.26
CA THR A 81 6.37 4.44 -0.36
C THR A 81 7.41 4.94 -1.33
N ALA A 82 7.01 5.82 -2.24
CA ALA A 82 7.89 6.58 -3.12
C ALA A 82 7.90 8.05 -2.68
N PHE A 83 9.10 8.59 -2.41
CA PHE A 83 9.28 9.98 -2.03
C PHE A 83 9.48 10.85 -3.26
N ASP A 84 9.20 12.15 -3.11
CA ASP A 84 9.37 13.17 -4.16
C ASP A 84 8.52 12.92 -5.42
N GLU A 85 7.36 12.27 -5.27
CA GLU A 85 6.49 11.92 -6.40
C GLU A 85 5.55 13.06 -6.81
N ASP A 86 5.14 13.91 -5.86
CA ASP A 86 4.21 15.00 -6.14
C ASP A 86 4.62 16.28 -5.38
N PRO A 87 4.79 17.43 -6.06
CA PRO A 87 5.22 18.66 -5.41
C PRO A 87 4.18 19.28 -4.47
N ILE A 88 2.90 18.88 -4.58
CA ILE A 88 1.80 19.36 -3.76
C ILE A 88 1.49 18.39 -2.62
N TRP A 89 1.39 17.10 -2.94
CA TRP A 89 0.92 16.07 -2.02
C TRP A 89 2.06 15.30 -1.33
N GLY A 90 3.27 15.42 -1.84
CA GLY A 90 4.48 14.83 -1.25
C GLY A 90 4.72 13.38 -1.63
N ALA A 91 4.93 12.52 -0.62
CA ALA A 91 5.24 11.11 -0.81
C ALA A 91 4.01 10.29 -1.21
N LEU A 92 4.18 9.33 -2.11
CA LEU A 92 3.15 8.38 -2.51
C LEU A 92 3.26 7.08 -1.70
N LEU A 93 2.25 6.77 -0.90
CA LEU A 93 2.05 5.39 -0.42
C LEU A 93 1.40 4.58 -1.55
N ASP A 94 2.25 3.99 -2.40
CA ASP A 94 1.82 3.27 -3.60
C ASP A 94 1.15 1.93 -3.28
N ASN A 95 1.58 1.27 -2.21
CA ASN A 95 1.00 0.01 -1.76
C ASN A 95 0.91 -0.05 -0.24
N LEU A 96 -0.20 -0.58 0.26
CA LEU A 96 -0.38 -1.03 1.64
C LEU A 96 -1.32 -2.23 1.61
N HIS A 97 -0.79 -3.39 1.88
CA HIS A 97 -1.53 -4.65 1.83
C HIS A 97 -1.28 -5.50 3.07
N VAL A 98 -2.34 -6.14 3.56
CA VAL A 98 -2.30 -7.11 4.67
C VAL A 98 -3.02 -8.37 4.22
N ALA A 99 -2.43 -9.53 4.48
CA ALA A 99 -3.00 -10.84 4.18
C ALA A 99 -4.41 -10.96 4.76
N HIS A 100 -5.32 -11.57 3.98
CA HIS A 100 -6.74 -11.58 4.32
C HIS A 100 -7.02 -12.11 5.73
N GLY A 101 -6.38 -13.21 6.12
CA GLY A 101 -6.51 -13.82 7.45
C GLY A 101 -5.93 -13.00 8.61
N HIS A 102 -5.17 -11.93 8.32
CA HIS A 102 -4.48 -11.09 9.30
C HIS A 102 -5.07 -9.67 9.39
N LYS A 103 -6.15 -9.38 8.66
CA LYS A 103 -6.85 -8.09 8.73
C LYS A 103 -7.47 -7.85 10.12
N ARG A 104 -7.65 -6.57 10.47
CA ARG A 104 -8.22 -6.10 11.76
C ARG A 104 -7.41 -6.48 13.01
N ARG A 105 -6.12 -6.78 12.84
CA ARG A 105 -5.15 -7.05 13.91
C ARG A 105 -4.15 -5.90 14.13
N GLY A 106 -4.42 -4.70 13.60
CA GLY A 106 -3.56 -3.52 13.75
C GLY A 106 -2.41 -3.41 12.75
N ILE A 107 -2.09 -4.45 11.96
CA ILE A 107 -0.94 -4.49 11.04
C ILE A 107 -0.98 -3.34 10.03
N GLY A 108 -2.13 -3.07 9.41
CA GLY A 108 -2.26 -1.97 8.46
C GLY A 108 -2.03 -0.60 9.11
N SER A 109 -2.46 -0.42 10.37
CA SER A 109 -2.22 0.82 11.12
C SER A 109 -0.74 0.98 11.45
N GLN A 110 -0.06 -0.10 11.81
CA GLN A 110 1.37 -0.10 12.10
C GLN A 110 2.20 0.23 10.85
N LEU A 111 1.88 -0.38 9.69
CA LEU A 111 2.52 -0.07 8.41
C LEU A 111 2.30 1.40 8.00
N LEU A 112 1.07 1.91 8.17
CA LEU A 112 0.76 3.31 7.88
C LEU A 112 1.50 4.26 8.82
N ALA A 113 1.59 3.94 10.13
CA ALA A 113 2.33 4.75 11.10
C ALA A 113 3.84 4.82 10.79
N LEU A 114 4.45 3.71 10.36
CA LEU A 114 5.86 3.70 9.91
C LEU A 114 6.06 4.54 8.65
N THR A 115 5.12 4.46 7.70
CA THR A 115 5.13 5.33 6.51
C THR A 115 5.01 6.80 6.90
N ALA A 116 4.10 7.12 7.84
CA ALA A 116 3.94 8.48 8.36
C ALA A 116 5.23 8.99 9.01
N ALA A 117 5.88 8.18 9.85
CA ALA A 117 7.17 8.54 10.46
C ALA A 117 8.23 8.88 9.41
N ALA A 118 8.38 8.06 8.37
CA ALA A 118 9.33 8.29 7.29
C ALA A 118 9.02 9.56 6.48
N ALA A 119 7.74 9.90 6.27
CA ALA A 119 7.33 11.13 5.61
C ALA A 119 7.59 12.36 6.50
N ILE A 120 7.33 12.26 7.81
CA ILE A 120 7.61 13.33 8.79
C ILE A 120 9.11 13.65 8.83
N GLU A 121 9.98 12.64 8.89
CA GLU A 121 11.44 12.82 8.86
C GLU A 121 11.90 13.59 7.62
N ARG A 122 11.24 13.39 6.49
CA ARG A 122 11.50 14.10 5.22
C ARG A 122 10.75 15.41 5.09
N ARG A 123 9.95 15.80 6.09
CA ARG A 123 9.12 17.02 6.12
C ARG A 123 8.19 17.13 4.92
N THR A 124 7.60 16.03 4.50
CA THR A 124 6.70 15.95 3.35
C THR A 124 5.33 15.40 3.77
N GLY A 125 4.28 15.80 3.04
CA GLY A 125 2.96 15.17 3.15
C GLY A 125 2.98 13.74 2.62
N LEU A 126 1.87 13.07 2.77
CA LEU A 126 1.64 11.71 2.26
C LEU A 126 0.34 11.68 1.48
N TYR A 127 0.32 10.99 0.35
CA TYR A 127 -0.93 10.68 -0.34
C TYR A 127 -0.93 9.25 -0.85
N LEU A 128 -2.11 8.77 -1.19
CA LEU A 128 -2.31 7.48 -1.84
C LEU A 128 -3.50 7.54 -2.81
N TRP A 129 -3.60 6.51 -3.63
CA TRP A 129 -4.77 6.27 -4.45
C TRP A 129 -5.46 4.98 -4.02
N VAL A 130 -6.77 5.04 -3.84
CA VAL A 130 -7.63 3.88 -3.55
C VAL A 130 -8.73 3.78 -4.60
N GLN A 131 -9.09 2.57 -5.01
CA GLN A 131 -10.22 2.40 -5.92
C GLN A 131 -11.53 2.84 -5.26
N GLU A 132 -12.38 3.56 -6.01
CA GLU A 132 -13.68 4.04 -5.53
C GLU A 132 -14.58 2.91 -4.99
N GLN A 133 -14.48 1.72 -5.57
CA GLN A 133 -15.23 0.56 -5.09
C GLN A 133 -14.70 -0.04 -3.77
N ASN A 134 -13.48 0.29 -3.35
CA ASN A 134 -12.88 -0.26 -2.12
C ASN A 134 -13.25 0.59 -0.89
N VAL A 135 -14.54 0.59 -0.55
CA VAL A 135 -15.11 1.36 0.55
C VAL A 135 -14.46 1.04 1.90
N ALA A 136 -14.05 -0.22 2.10
CA ALA A 136 -13.38 -0.62 3.34
C ALA A 136 -12.02 0.04 3.52
N ALA A 137 -11.24 0.21 2.43
CA ALA A 137 -9.98 0.93 2.48
C ALA A 137 -10.19 2.44 2.66
N GLN A 138 -11.20 3.02 2.03
CA GLN A 138 -11.57 4.42 2.23
C GLN A 138 -11.85 4.70 3.71
N ALA A 139 -12.76 3.95 4.33
CA ALA A 139 -13.07 4.08 5.75
C ALA A 139 -11.83 3.88 6.65
N PHE A 140 -10.92 2.97 6.27
CA PHE A 140 -9.64 2.79 6.97
C PHE A 140 -8.78 4.06 6.95
N TYR A 141 -8.66 4.74 5.81
CA TYR A 141 -7.87 5.97 5.68
C TYR A 141 -8.55 7.17 6.33
N GLU A 142 -9.86 7.33 6.17
CA GLU A 142 -10.66 8.39 6.80
C GLU A 142 -10.58 8.35 8.33
N THR A 143 -10.72 7.17 8.94
CA THR A 143 -10.60 7.00 10.40
C THR A 143 -9.19 7.29 10.92
N ARG A 144 -8.21 7.49 10.06
CA ARG A 144 -6.82 7.85 10.37
C ARG A 144 -6.46 9.26 9.88
N GLY A 145 -7.49 10.11 9.71
CA GLY A 145 -7.32 11.51 9.36
C GLY A 145 -6.96 11.78 7.92
N GLY A 146 -7.09 10.80 7.02
CA GLY A 146 -6.93 11.00 5.58
C GLY A 146 -8.11 11.74 4.99
N GLU A 147 -7.84 12.74 4.17
CA GLU A 147 -8.85 13.53 3.47
C GLU A 147 -8.93 13.14 2.00
N CYS A 148 -10.15 12.89 1.49
CA CYS A 148 -10.36 12.67 0.06
C CYS A 148 -10.25 14.01 -0.69
N VAL A 149 -9.20 14.16 -1.50
CA VAL A 149 -8.84 15.45 -2.11
C VAL A 149 -8.95 15.46 -3.64
N ASP A 150 -9.07 14.30 -4.27
CA ASP A 150 -9.08 14.22 -5.74
C ASP A 150 -9.72 12.93 -6.23
N ARG A 151 -10.10 12.90 -7.51
CA ARG A 151 -10.72 11.78 -8.20
C ARG A 151 -10.20 11.66 -9.61
N ALA A 152 -9.77 10.47 -10.02
CA ALA A 152 -9.22 10.23 -11.35
C ALA A 152 -9.60 8.85 -11.91
N LEU A 153 -9.43 8.67 -13.21
CA LEU A 153 -9.51 7.34 -13.82
C LEU A 153 -8.28 6.50 -13.48
N ILE A 154 -8.49 5.21 -13.35
CA ILE A 154 -7.38 4.26 -13.16
C ILE A 154 -6.69 4.04 -14.51
N SER A 155 -5.37 4.17 -14.53
CA SER A 155 -4.56 3.76 -15.68
C SER A 155 -4.41 2.23 -15.72
N PRO A 156 -4.47 1.60 -16.89
CA PRO A 156 -4.34 0.16 -16.98
C PRO A 156 -2.98 -0.33 -16.47
N PRO A 157 -2.96 -1.41 -15.68
CA PRO A 157 -1.72 -2.00 -15.20
C PRO A 157 -0.76 -2.31 -16.36
N GLY A 158 0.50 -1.83 -16.24
CA GLY A 158 1.49 -1.98 -17.29
C GLY A 158 1.14 -1.31 -18.64
N GLY A 159 0.17 -0.38 -18.67
CA GLY A 159 -0.29 0.30 -19.90
C GLY A 159 -1.16 -0.58 -20.80
N VAL A 160 -1.55 -1.78 -20.39
CA VAL A 160 -2.30 -2.74 -21.20
C VAL A 160 -3.81 -2.52 -21.01
N ALA A 161 -4.48 -1.91 -21.98
CA ALA A 161 -5.88 -1.52 -21.87
C ALA A 161 -6.84 -2.68 -21.56
N SER A 162 -6.60 -3.88 -22.06
CA SER A 162 -7.41 -5.07 -21.81
C SER A 162 -7.36 -5.58 -20.36
N ARG A 163 -6.48 -5.03 -19.53
CA ARG A 163 -6.41 -5.33 -18.10
C ARG A 163 -7.43 -4.56 -17.25
N LEU A 164 -8.06 -3.52 -17.81
CA LEU A 164 -9.18 -2.82 -17.18
C LEU A 164 -10.52 -3.35 -17.64
N ASN A 165 -11.51 -3.19 -16.79
CA ASN A 165 -12.91 -3.42 -17.09
C ASN A 165 -13.63 -2.06 -17.05
N GLY A 166 -13.93 -1.53 -18.25
CA GLY A 166 -14.50 -0.20 -18.40
C GLY A 166 -13.54 0.93 -18.04
N SER A 167 -14.05 1.93 -17.32
CA SER A 167 -13.33 3.14 -16.90
C SER A 167 -13.39 3.30 -15.37
N PRO A 168 -12.73 2.41 -14.61
CA PRO A 168 -12.80 2.46 -13.16
C PRO A 168 -12.13 3.72 -12.60
N VAL A 169 -12.58 4.13 -11.42
CA VAL A 169 -12.20 5.37 -10.76
C VAL A 169 -11.39 5.08 -9.52
N LYS A 170 -10.45 5.97 -9.21
CA LYS A 170 -9.68 6.03 -7.96
C LYS A 170 -9.86 7.37 -7.28
N LEU A 171 -9.79 7.35 -5.95
CA LEU A 171 -9.84 8.50 -5.07
C LEU A 171 -8.46 8.73 -4.47
N ARG A 172 -8.04 10.01 -4.38
CA ARG A 172 -6.82 10.39 -3.69
C ARG A 172 -7.13 10.76 -2.25
N TYR A 173 -6.47 10.08 -1.34
CA TYR A 173 -6.43 10.45 0.07
C TYR A 173 -5.08 11.07 0.40
N ALA A 174 -5.10 12.15 1.19
CA ALA A 174 -3.88 12.88 1.52
C ALA A 174 -3.84 13.26 3.00
N TRP A 175 -2.63 13.46 3.52
CA TRP A 175 -2.33 13.94 4.86
C TRP A 175 -1.26 15.03 4.79
N SER A 176 -1.47 16.13 5.51
CA SER A 176 -0.42 17.11 5.79
C SER A 176 0.59 16.53 6.79
N VAL A 177 1.74 17.20 6.95
CA VAL A 177 2.74 16.80 7.95
C VAL A 177 2.16 16.80 9.37
N GLU A 178 1.28 17.76 9.70
CA GLU A 178 0.63 17.87 10.99
C GLU A 178 -0.38 16.75 11.23
N GLN A 179 -1.11 16.34 10.19
CA GLN A 179 -2.04 15.19 10.26
C GLN A 179 -1.26 13.88 10.44
N LEU A 180 -0.12 13.72 9.76
CA LEU A 180 0.75 12.56 9.93
C LEU A 180 1.35 12.49 11.36
N ALA A 181 1.74 13.65 11.93
CA ALA A 181 2.26 13.69 13.30
C ALA A 181 1.21 13.23 14.33
N ARG A 182 -0.05 13.66 14.15
CA ARG A 182 -1.18 13.19 15.00
C ARG A 182 -1.42 11.68 14.85
N LEU A 183 -1.48 11.18 13.62
CA LEU A 183 -1.65 9.75 13.34
C LEU A 183 -0.56 8.91 14.01
N TYR A 184 0.70 9.38 13.93
CA TYR A 184 1.84 8.69 14.51
C TYR A 184 1.80 8.69 16.04
N ALA A 185 1.45 9.83 16.68
CA ALA A 185 1.29 9.95 18.11
C ALA A 185 0.17 9.02 18.64
N GLU A 186 -1.00 9.04 18.02
CA GLU A 186 -2.12 8.16 18.37
C GLU A 186 -1.75 6.67 18.29
N HIS A 187 -0.94 6.30 17.29
CA HIS A 187 -0.48 4.92 17.16
C HIS A 187 0.46 4.49 18.28
N ARG A 188 1.27 5.41 18.82
CA ARG A 188 2.18 5.13 19.94
C ARG A 188 1.50 5.15 21.31
N GLY A 189 0.28 5.65 21.39
CA GLY A 189 -0.45 5.81 22.64
C GLY A 189 0.03 7.01 23.48
N ASP A 190 0.62 8.01 22.80
CA ASP A 190 1.06 9.29 23.39
C ASP A 190 -0.06 10.33 23.34
#